data_f9fbd8e3fd91fa4db3a378b2646d1dc6
#
_entry.id   f9fbd8e3fd91fa4db3a378b2646d1dc6
#
_cell.length_a   1.000
_cell.length_b   1.000
_cell.length_c   1.000
_cell.angle_alpha   90.00
_cell.angle_beta   90.00
_cell.angle_gamma   90.00
#
_symmetry.space_group_name_H-M   'P 1'
#
loop_
_entity.id
_entity.type
_entity.pdbx_description
1 polymer ?
#
loop_
_entity_poly.entity_id
_entity_poly.type
_entity_poly.pdbx_seq_one_letter_code
_entity_poly.pdbx_strand_id
1 'polypeptide(L)'
;MKRLHWVLLAMLLPGLALAVEKGSTLEPWTLQDQFEKAHSLDDSTRVLLVARDMDGSKLVKAALAERPKGYLEARHALFLADISRMPALISRLFAVPAMRDYSYPVLLDRDAAIASRYASDEGKVLWVRLEQRRVLETRQLDSPVALRIA
;
A
#
# COMPACT_ATOMS: atom_id res chain seq x y z
N MET A 1 48.50 -15.18 -27.68
CA MET A 1 47.57 -15.49 -26.57
C MET A 1 46.63 -14.31 -26.38
N LYS A 2 45.39 -14.45 -26.77
CA LYS A 2 44.38 -13.41 -26.56
C LYS A 2 43.73 -13.66 -25.20
N ARG A 3 43.92 -12.76 -24.25
CA ARG A 3 43.16 -12.77 -22.98
C ARG A 3 41.82 -12.15 -23.25
N LEU A 4 40.74 -12.94 -23.23
CA LEU A 4 39.39 -12.44 -23.20
C LEU A 4 39.12 -11.84 -21.81
N HIS A 5 39.02 -10.51 -21.78
CA HIS A 5 38.49 -9.83 -20.60
C HIS A 5 36.97 -9.89 -20.69
N TRP A 6 36.39 -10.77 -19.89
CA TRP A 6 34.97 -10.74 -19.63
C TRP A 6 34.66 -9.56 -18.72
N VAL A 7 34.26 -8.48 -19.32
CA VAL A 7 33.65 -7.39 -18.56
C VAL A 7 32.24 -7.83 -18.20
N LEU A 8 32.09 -8.32 -16.98
CA LEU A 8 30.76 -8.47 -16.36
C LEU A 8 30.19 -7.07 -16.21
N LEU A 9 29.40 -6.64 -17.18
CA LEU A 9 28.56 -5.47 -17.07
C LEU A 9 27.41 -5.84 -16.11
N ALA A 10 27.61 -5.58 -14.83
CA ALA A 10 26.54 -5.62 -13.85
C ALA A 10 25.52 -4.54 -14.26
N MET A 11 24.48 -4.92 -14.99
CA MET A 11 23.32 -4.07 -15.19
C MET A 11 22.66 -3.87 -13.82
N LEU A 12 22.94 -2.73 -13.22
CA LEU A 12 22.10 -2.16 -12.17
C LEU A 12 20.76 -1.83 -12.81
N LEU A 13 19.82 -2.77 -12.72
CA LEU A 13 18.43 -2.50 -13.05
C LEU A 13 17.91 -1.50 -12.02
N PRO A 14 17.40 -0.33 -12.44
CA PRO A 14 16.73 0.57 -11.51
C PRO A 14 15.57 -0.21 -10.89
N GLY A 15 15.40 -0.08 -9.55
CA GLY A 15 14.43 -0.83 -8.77
C GLY A 15 13.03 -0.72 -9.35
N LEU A 16 12.66 -1.71 -10.15
CA LEU A 16 11.27 -1.92 -10.53
C LEU A 16 10.53 -2.34 -9.27
N ALA A 17 9.36 -1.70 -9.00
CA ALA A 17 8.43 -2.17 -7.99
C ALA A 17 8.17 -3.65 -8.27
N LEU A 18 8.64 -4.53 -7.37
CA LEU A 18 8.46 -5.97 -7.53
C LEU A 18 7.00 -6.30 -7.31
N ALA A 19 6.42 -7.11 -8.18
CA ALA A 19 5.13 -7.73 -7.92
C ALA A 19 5.21 -8.51 -6.61
N VAL A 20 4.22 -8.33 -5.75
CA VAL A 20 4.12 -9.09 -4.50
C VAL A 20 3.74 -10.51 -4.85
N GLU A 21 4.65 -11.44 -4.62
CA GLU A 21 4.47 -12.84 -4.98
C GLU A 21 3.97 -13.68 -3.80
N LYS A 22 3.07 -14.62 -4.11
CA LYS A 22 2.61 -15.62 -3.16
C LYS A 22 3.81 -16.40 -2.60
N GLY A 23 3.85 -16.55 -1.28
CA GLY A 23 4.91 -17.25 -0.56
C GLY A 23 6.09 -16.38 -0.13
N SER A 24 6.19 -15.15 -0.63
CA SER A 24 7.20 -14.19 -0.16
C SER A 24 6.84 -13.65 1.22
N THR A 25 7.86 -13.20 1.95
CA THR A 25 7.69 -12.54 3.26
C THR A 25 7.92 -11.04 3.08
N LEU A 26 6.95 -10.24 3.52
CA LEU A 26 7.06 -8.78 3.43
C LEU A 26 7.94 -8.23 4.54
N GLU A 27 8.80 -7.26 4.19
CA GLU A 27 9.56 -6.50 5.16
C GLU A 27 8.64 -5.64 6.02
N PRO A 28 8.84 -5.59 7.34
CA PRO A 28 8.05 -4.73 8.22
C PRO A 28 8.32 -3.25 7.93
N TRP A 29 7.32 -2.42 8.20
CA TRP A 29 7.44 -0.97 8.11
C TRP A 29 6.45 -0.29 9.07
N THR A 30 6.66 0.98 9.31
CA THR A 30 5.79 1.83 10.13
C THR A 30 5.48 3.12 9.39
N LEU A 31 4.21 3.50 9.37
CA LEU A 31 3.74 4.78 8.82
C LEU A 31 2.72 5.41 9.77
N GLN A 32 2.60 6.72 9.69
CA GLN A 32 1.58 7.46 10.42
C GLN A 32 0.31 7.62 9.60
N ASP A 33 -0.84 7.60 10.30
CA ASP A 33 -2.13 7.88 9.70
C ASP A 33 -2.44 9.39 9.67
N GLN A 34 -3.67 9.75 9.25
CA GLN A 34 -4.14 11.15 9.18
C GLN A 34 -4.24 11.84 10.55
N PHE A 35 -4.12 11.11 11.63
CA PHE A 35 -4.09 11.61 13.02
C PHE A 35 -2.69 11.57 13.62
N GLU A 36 -1.66 11.35 12.80
CA GLU A 36 -0.26 11.20 13.23
C GLU A 36 -0.01 10.01 14.16
N LYS A 37 -0.92 9.03 14.15
CA LYS A 37 -0.78 7.79 14.89
C LYS A 37 -0.02 6.76 14.06
N ALA A 38 1.01 6.16 14.65
CA ALA A 38 1.83 5.14 13.99
C ALA A 38 1.12 3.78 13.91
N HIS A 39 1.23 3.13 12.76
CA HIS A 39 0.79 1.77 12.51
C HIS A 39 1.91 1.01 11.80
N SER A 40 2.04 -0.26 12.12
CA SER A 40 3.12 -1.11 11.58
C SER A 40 2.56 -2.34 10.87
N LEU A 41 3.20 -2.67 9.74
CA LEU A 41 3.06 -4.00 9.18
C LEU A 41 3.92 -4.94 10.00
N ASP A 42 3.30 -5.86 10.70
CA ASP A 42 3.96 -6.84 11.57
C ASP A 42 3.35 -8.24 11.38
N ASP A 43 3.75 -9.17 12.24
CA ASP A 43 3.28 -10.55 12.16
C ASP A 43 1.76 -10.71 12.42
N SER A 44 1.12 -9.72 13.05
CA SER A 44 -0.32 -9.73 13.31
C SER A 44 -1.16 -9.23 12.14
N THR A 45 -0.57 -8.56 11.15
CA THR A 45 -1.27 -8.02 9.98
C THR A 45 -1.78 -9.15 9.09
N ARG A 46 -3.07 -9.14 8.80
CA ARG A 46 -3.71 -10.18 7.97
C ARG A 46 -4.08 -9.70 6.58
N VAL A 47 -4.37 -8.43 6.42
CA VAL A 47 -4.73 -7.83 5.12
C VAL A 47 -3.98 -6.52 4.95
N LEU A 48 -3.40 -6.34 3.77
CA LEU A 48 -2.81 -5.08 3.35
C LEU A 48 -3.50 -4.61 2.08
N LEU A 49 -4.00 -3.38 2.12
CA LEU A 49 -4.53 -2.66 0.97
C LEU A 49 -3.55 -1.58 0.56
N VAL A 50 -3.21 -1.51 -0.72
CA VAL A 50 -2.30 -0.48 -1.25
C VAL A 50 -2.98 0.26 -2.40
N ALA A 51 -3.11 1.57 -2.27
CA ALA A 51 -3.53 2.46 -3.34
C ALA A 51 -2.38 3.41 -3.69
N ARG A 52 -1.95 3.39 -4.94
CA ARG A 52 -0.83 4.20 -5.41
C ARG A 52 -1.25 5.47 -6.13
N ASP A 53 -2.56 5.67 -6.32
CA ASP A 53 -3.12 6.84 -6.96
C ASP A 53 -4.46 7.25 -6.32
N MET A 54 -4.99 8.38 -6.77
CA MET A 54 -6.27 8.92 -6.28
C MET A 54 -7.44 8.00 -6.58
N ASP A 55 -7.46 7.36 -7.74
CA ASP A 55 -8.57 6.51 -8.15
C ASP A 55 -8.63 5.25 -7.29
N GLY A 56 -7.48 4.63 -6.98
CA GLY A 56 -7.40 3.53 -6.04
C GLY A 56 -7.88 3.93 -4.64
N SER A 57 -7.48 5.09 -4.15
CA SER A 57 -7.94 5.60 -2.85
C SER A 57 -9.45 5.86 -2.82
N LYS A 58 -10.04 6.33 -3.91
CA LYS A 58 -11.50 6.49 -4.04
C LYS A 58 -12.25 5.17 -3.99
N LEU A 59 -11.70 4.10 -4.54
CA LEU A 59 -12.27 2.76 -4.44
C LEU A 59 -12.35 2.30 -2.98
N VAL A 60 -11.28 2.49 -2.23
CA VAL A 60 -11.26 2.15 -0.79
C VAL A 60 -12.28 3.00 -0.03
N LYS A 61 -12.32 4.30 -0.28
CA LYS A 61 -13.29 5.21 0.34
C LYS A 61 -14.72 4.74 0.09
N ALA A 62 -15.06 4.41 -1.14
CA ALA A 62 -16.38 3.93 -1.50
C ALA A 62 -16.71 2.57 -0.84
N ALA A 63 -15.74 1.66 -0.80
CA ALA A 63 -15.91 0.35 -0.18
C ALA A 63 -16.15 0.42 1.34
N LEU A 64 -15.50 1.38 2.01
CA LEU A 64 -15.54 1.54 3.47
C LEU A 64 -16.55 2.60 3.96
N ALA A 65 -17.28 3.26 3.06
CA ALA A 65 -18.14 4.41 3.38
C ALA A 65 -19.19 4.11 4.46
N GLU A 66 -19.74 2.89 4.49
CA GLU A 66 -20.78 2.47 5.42
C GLU A 66 -20.26 1.53 6.52
N ARG A 67 -18.95 1.33 6.59
CA ARG A 67 -18.36 0.46 7.59
C ARG A 67 -18.13 1.21 8.91
N PRO A 68 -18.36 0.56 10.05
CA PRO A 68 -18.21 1.19 11.34
C PRO A 68 -16.74 1.50 11.64
N LYS A 69 -16.52 2.43 12.55
CA LYS A 69 -15.20 2.68 13.12
C LYS A 69 -14.63 1.39 13.74
N GLY A 70 -13.36 1.11 13.49
CA GLY A 70 -12.73 -0.13 13.95
C GLY A 70 -12.86 -1.31 13.00
N TYR A 71 -13.48 -1.13 11.84
CA TYR A 71 -13.68 -2.22 10.87
C TYR A 71 -12.37 -2.82 10.37
N LEU A 72 -11.37 -2.00 10.03
CA LEU A 72 -10.07 -2.48 9.58
C LEU A 72 -9.28 -3.11 10.72
N GLU A 73 -9.29 -2.48 11.89
CA GLU A 73 -8.58 -2.98 13.08
C GLU A 73 -9.10 -4.36 13.51
N ALA A 74 -10.41 -4.56 13.49
CA ALA A 74 -11.02 -5.85 13.80
C ALA A 74 -10.58 -6.97 12.85
N ARG A 75 -10.16 -6.61 11.65
CA ARG A 75 -9.67 -7.55 10.62
C ARG A 75 -8.15 -7.61 10.54
N HIS A 76 -7.45 -6.92 11.41
CA HIS A 76 -5.99 -6.76 11.33
C HIS A 76 -5.55 -6.30 9.94
N ALA A 77 -6.31 -5.35 9.39
CA ALA A 77 -6.10 -4.80 8.05
C ALA A 77 -5.48 -3.41 8.11
N LEU A 78 -4.56 -3.14 7.20
CA LEU A 78 -3.92 -1.85 7.00
C LEU A 78 -4.26 -1.31 5.61
N PHE A 79 -4.49 -0.01 5.52
CA PHE A 79 -4.64 0.69 4.24
C PHE A 79 -3.49 1.67 4.04
N LEU A 80 -2.64 1.39 3.07
CA LEU A 80 -1.50 2.20 2.66
C LEU A 80 -1.88 3.04 1.45
N ALA A 81 -1.81 4.37 1.59
CA ALA A 81 -2.05 5.31 0.50
C ALA A 81 -0.76 6.05 0.12
N ASP A 82 -0.37 5.92 -1.13
CA ASP A 82 0.71 6.69 -1.72
C ASP A 82 0.19 8.10 -2.08
N ILE A 83 0.64 9.10 -1.33
CA ILE A 83 0.30 10.51 -1.56
C ILE A 83 1.50 11.32 -2.08
N SER A 84 2.54 10.65 -2.54
CA SER A 84 3.79 11.28 -2.99
C SER A 84 3.61 12.21 -4.20
N ARG A 85 2.63 11.94 -5.05
CA ARG A 85 2.32 12.75 -6.23
C ARG A 85 1.46 13.98 -5.92
N MET A 86 0.87 14.03 -4.73
CA MET A 86 0.09 15.18 -4.30
C MET A 86 1.04 16.27 -3.81
N PRO A 87 0.88 17.54 -4.27
CA PRO A 87 1.70 18.64 -3.73
C PRO A 87 1.59 18.71 -2.21
N ALA A 88 2.73 18.87 -1.52
CA ALA A 88 2.78 18.83 -0.05
C ALA A 88 1.85 19.84 0.61
N LEU A 89 1.70 21.03 0.03
CA LEU A 89 0.80 22.06 0.56
C LEU A 89 -0.66 21.63 0.46
N ILE A 90 -1.05 21.01 -0.65
CA ILE A 90 -2.42 20.49 -0.87
C ILE A 90 -2.72 19.36 0.13
N SER A 91 -1.78 18.41 0.30
CA SER A 91 -1.98 17.31 1.24
C SER A 91 -2.11 17.81 2.68
N ARG A 92 -1.27 18.74 3.09
CA ARG A 92 -1.24 19.28 4.46
C ARG A 92 -2.47 20.11 4.80
N LEU A 93 -2.90 21.00 3.89
CA LEU A 93 -3.96 21.96 4.17
C LEU A 93 -5.36 21.45 3.86
N PHE A 94 -5.50 20.51 2.92
CA PHE A 94 -6.82 20.09 2.43
C PHE A 94 -7.03 18.58 2.52
N ALA A 95 -6.18 17.77 1.92
CA ALA A 95 -6.43 16.35 1.77
C ALA A 95 -6.35 15.59 3.11
N VAL A 96 -5.30 15.76 3.87
CA VAL A 96 -5.13 15.08 5.17
C VAL A 96 -6.18 15.54 6.19
N PRO A 97 -6.49 16.84 6.35
CA PRO A 97 -7.60 17.27 7.21
C PRO A 97 -8.94 16.67 6.81
N ALA A 98 -9.25 16.56 5.52
CA ALA A 98 -10.47 15.92 5.04
C ALA A 98 -10.55 14.42 5.40
N MET A 99 -9.43 13.73 5.40
CA MET A 99 -9.35 12.30 5.78
C MET A 99 -9.67 12.07 7.26
N ARG A 100 -9.60 13.07 8.11
CA ARG A 100 -9.94 12.94 9.53
C ARG A 100 -11.41 12.65 9.80
N ASP A 101 -12.26 12.86 8.80
CA ASP A 101 -13.66 12.50 8.86
C ASP A 101 -13.93 11.03 8.48
N TYR A 102 -12.91 10.31 8.02
CA TYR A 102 -13.05 8.89 7.67
C TYR A 102 -13.12 8.01 8.91
N SER A 103 -13.88 6.92 8.81
CA SER A 103 -14.03 5.94 9.89
C SER A 103 -12.85 4.97 10.01
N TYR A 104 -11.85 5.08 9.15
CA TYR A 104 -10.70 4.18 9.07
C TYR A 104 -9.39 4.96 8.98
N PRO A 105 -8.28 4.40 9.50
CA PRO A 105 -6.97 5.02 9.35
C PRO A 105 -6.45 4.85 7.91
N VAL A 106 -5.91 5.95 7.38
CA VAL A 106 -5.19 5.98 6.11
C VAL A 106 -3.72 6.15 6.41
N LEU A 107 -2.91 5.13 6.13
CA LEU A 107 -1.47 5.20 6.35
C LEU A 107 -0.83 5.97 5.21
N LEU A 108 -0.26 7.12 5.53
CA LEU A 108 0.16 8.12 4.55
C LEU A 108 1.64 7.92 4.19
N ASP A 109 1.90 7.51 2.97
CA ASP A 109 3.25 7.44 2.42
C ASP A 109 3.53 8.68 1.57
N ARG A 110 4.23 9.65 2.17
CA ARG A 110 4.41 10.98 1.60
C ARG A 110 5.47 11.03 0.50
N ASP A 111 6.42 10.10 0.52
CA ASP A 111 7.56 10.04 -0.40
C ASP A 111 7.60 8.74 -1.22
N ALA A 112 6.57 7.92 -1.13
CA ALA A 112 6.47 6.60 -1.77
C ALA A 112 7.56 5.61 -1.36
N ALA A 113 8.26 5.84 -0.26
CA ALA A 113 9.35 4.96 0.17
C ALA A 113 8.88 3.52 0.46
N ILE A 114 7.69 3.38 1.01
CA ILE A 114 7.06 2.09 1.30
C ILE A 114 6.21 1.62 0.12
N ALA A 115 5.34 2.48 -0.42
CA ALA A 115 4.43 2.13 -1.51
C ALA A 115 5.15 1.66 -2.77
N SER A 116 6.35 2.18 -3.03
CA SER A 116 7.17 1.75 -4.17
C SER A 116 7.61 0.28 -4.11
N ARG A 117 7.52 -0.35 -2.95
CA ARG A 117 7.81 -1.78 -2.78
C ARG A 117 6.70 -2.68 -3.33
N TYR A 118 5.51 -2.11 -3.59
CA TYR A 118 4.32 -2.85 -4.00
C TYR A 118 3.89 -2.43 -5.39
N ALA A 119 3.86 -3.37 -6.33
CA ALA A 119 3.30 -3.13 -7.65
C ALA A 119 1.77 -3.12 -7.56
N SER A 120 1.16 -1.99 -7.89
CA SER A 120 -0.29 -1.84 -7.98
C SER A 120 -0.64 -1.25 -9.33
N ASP A 121 -1.61 -1.85 -10.01
CA ASP A 121 -2.08 -1.37 -11.30
C ASP A 121 -2.75 0.00 -11.15
N GLU A 122 -2.62 0.85 -12.17
CA GLU A 122 -3.23 2.17 -12.19
C GLU A 122 -4.75 2.09 -11.98
N GLY A 123 -5.26 2.93 -11.07
CA GLY A 123 -6.68 3.00 -10.75
C GLY A 123 -7.23 1.82 -9.95
N LYS A 124 -6.38 0.89 -9.53
CA LYS A 124 -6.77 -0.30 -8.77
C LYS A 124 -6.22 -0.27 -7.35
N VAL A 125 -6.69 -1.20 -6.54
CA VAL A 125 -6.20 -1.45 -5.18
C VAL A 125 -5.53 -2.80 -5.15
N LEU A 126 -4.27 -2.84 -4.72
CA LEU A 126 -3.61 -4.10 -4.41
C LEU A 126 -4.14 -4.61 -3.07
N TRP A 127 -4.70 -5.80 -3.08
CA TRP A 127 -5.17 -6.52 -1.89
C TRP A 127 -4.25 -7.70 -1.63
N VAL A 128 -3.70 -7.79 -0.41
CA VAL A 128 -2.77 -8.84 -0.02
C VAL A 128 -3.27 -9.49 1.25
N ARG A 129 -3.42 -10.80 1.24
CA ARG A 129 -3.71 -11.58 2.44
C ARG A 129 -2.42 -12.16 3.00
N LEU A 130 -2.22 -12.01 4.30
CA LEU A 130 -0.98 -12.31 4.99
C LEU A 130 -1.19 -13.24 6.18
N GLU A 131 -0.15 -14.01 6.48
CA GLU A 131 0.02 -14.73 7.73
C GLU A 131 1.48 -14.61 8.16
N GLN A 132 1.74 -14.00 9.31
CA GLN A 132 3.09 -13.70 9.80
C GLN A 132 3.97 -13.03 8.72
N ARG A 133 3.41 -12.01 8.05
CA ARG A 133 4.01 -11.26 6.93
C ARG A 133 4.24 -12.10 5.65
N ARG A 134 3.87 -13.36 5.65
CA ARG A 134 3.94 -14.19 4.45
C ARG A 134 2.72 -13.97 3.57
N VAL A 135 2.95 -13.77 2.29
CA VAL A 135 1.89 -13.54 1.31
C VAL A 135 1.18 -14.86 0.98
N LEU A 136 -0.10 -14.94 1.32
CA LEU A 136 -0.96 -16.08 1.00
C LEU A 136 -1.69 -15.90 -0.34
N GLU A 137 -2.10 -14.67 -0.65
CA GLU A 137 -2.87 -14.34 -1.85
C GLU A 137 -2.71 -12.87 -2.19
N THR A 138 -2.73 -12.55 -3.48
CA THR A 138 -2.75 -11.17 -3.98
C THR A 138 -3.84 -11.01 -5.02
N ARG A 139 -4.50 -9.83 -5.05
CA ARG A 139 -5.47 -9.42 -6.05
C ARG A 139 -5.30 -7.97 -6.42
N GLN A 140 -5.60 -7.63 -7.67
CA GLN A 140 -5.78 -6.24 -8.11
C GLN A 140 -7.28 -5.98 -8.22
N LEU A 141 -7.83 -5.20 -7.31
CA LEU A 141 -9.26 -4.95 -7.22
C LEU A 141 -9.61 -3.59 -7.86
N ASP A 142 -10.64 -3.57 -8.70
CA ASP A 142 -10.99 -2.42 -9.53
C ASP A 142 -12.40 -1.87 -9.25
N SER A 143 -13.09 -2.40 -8.25
CA SER A 143 -14.42 -1.92 -7.88
C SER A 143 -14.65 -1.92 -6.37
N PRO A 144 -15.52 -1.03 -5.85
CA PRO A 144 -15.88 -1.04 -4.43
C PRO A 144 -16.56 -2.36 -4.00
N VAL A 145 -17.34 -2.97 -4.89
CA VAL A 145 -18.01 -4.25 -4.60
C VAL A 145 -16.99 -5.38 -4.43
N ALA A 146 -16.01 -5.49 -5.35
CA ALA A 146 -14.95 -6.48 -5.24
C ALA A 146 -14.16 -6.31 -3.95
N LEU A 147 -13.90 -5.06 -3.55
CA LEU A 147 -13.16 -4.75 -2.33
C LEU A 147 -13.94 -5.12 -1.06
N ARG A 148 -15.28 -4.93 -1.05
CA ARG A 148 -16.12 -5.26 0.11
C ARG A 148 -16.21 -6.76 0.38
N ILE A 149 -16.13 -7.58 -0.64
CA ILE A 149 -16.25 -9.04 -0.53
C ILE A 149 -14.91 -9.76 -0.40
N ALA A 150 -13.82 -9.03 -0.57
CA ALA A 150 -12.46 -9.59 -0.47
C ALA A 150 -11.98 -9.85 0.97
#